data_4478e046173d5e9dfe0bf15a68b446c0
#
_entry.id   4478e046173d5e9dfe0bf15a68b446c0
#
_cell.length_a   1.000
_cell.length_b   1.000
_cell.length_c   1.000
_cell.angle_alpha   90.00
_cell.angle_beta   90.00
_cell.angle_gamma   90.00
#
_symmetry.space_group_name_H-M   'P 1'
#
loop_
_entity.id
_entity.type
_entity.pdbx_description
1 polymer ?
#
loop_
_entity_poly.entity_id
_entity_poly.type
_entity_poly.pdbx_seq_one_letter_code
_entity_poly.pdbx_strand_id
1 'polypeptide(L)'
;MVDISIIREWVAKADEDFEFALVNLKEGKPFVALICFHFHQSAEKCLKAYIVAHDLGFIKSHDLPALLKICAAKDPSLIQLSPDCEYLNTFYIETRYPVHWPTHFTVDEAERARSSAQSVKLVIEKNLNLA
;
A
#
# COMPACT_ATOMS: atom_id res chain seq x y z
N MET A 1 6.90 -17.14 17.57
CA MET A 1 5.96 -17.14 16.42
C MET A 1 4.95 -16.02 16.60
N VAL A 2 4.71 -15.27 15.56
CA VAL A 2 3.76 -14.15 15.61
C VAL A 2 2.32 -14.67 15.62
N ASP A 3 1.48 -14.03 16.44
CA ASP A 3 0.06 -14.38 16.52
C ASP A 3 -0.62 -14.06 15.17
N ILE A 4 -1.25 -15.05 14.58
CA ILE A 4 -1.91 -14.92 13.28
C ILE A 4 -3.05 -13.89 13.32
N SER A 5 -3.66 -13.68 14.49
CA SER A 5 -4.71 -12.67 14.62
C SER A 5 -4.19 -11.25 14.38
N ILE A 6 -2.96 -10.98 14.77
CA ILE A 6 -2.31 -9.68 14.54
C ILE A 6 -2.05 -9.48 13.04
N ILE A 7 -1.58 -10.54 12.37
CA ILE A 7 -1.34 -10.49 10.92
C ILE A 7 -2.65 -10.22 10.17
N ARG A 8 -3.71 -10.93 10.54
CA ARG A 8 -5.03 -10.74 9.94
C ARG A 8 -5.59 -9.35 10.17
N GLU A 9 -5.28 -8.75 11.31
CA GLU A 9 -5.70 -7.39 11.61
C GLU A 9 -5.03 -6.38 10.66
N TRP A 10 -3.72 -6.55 10.40
CA TRP A 10 -3.01 -5.72 9.43
C TRP A 10 -3.61 -5.87 8.03
N VAL A 11 -3.87 -7.12 7.61
CA VAL A 11 -4.48 -7.39 6.29
C VAL A 11 -5.88 -6.78 6.21
N ALA A 12 -6.68 -6.93 7.27
CA ALA A 12 -8.02 -6.35 7.29
C ALA A 12 -7.99 -4.82 7.15
N LYS A 13 -7.04 -4.16 7.80
CA LYS A 13 -6.89 -2.71 7.68
C LYS A 13 -6.40 -2.31 6.28
N ALA A 14 -5.54 -3.11 5.68
CA ALA A 14 -5.11 -2.89 4.29
C ALA A 14 -6.30 -3.01 3.33
N ASP A 15 -7.14 -4.02 3.53
CA ASP A 15 -8.34 -4.24 2.70
C ASP A 15 -9.35 -3.09 2.87
N GLU A 16 -9.49 -2.58 4.08
CA GLU A 16 -10.38 -1.45 4.37
C GLU A 16 -9.97 -0.21 3.58
N ASP A 17 -8.67 0.11 3.57
CA ASP A 17 -8.16 1.23 2.78
C ASP A 17 -8.37 1.01 1.29
N PHE A 18 -8.11 -0.21 0.81
CA PHE A 18 -8.28 -0.55 -0.60
C PHE A 18 -9.73 -0.40 -1.03
N GLU A 19 -10.66 -0.96 -0.26
CA GLU A 19 -12.09 -0.90 -0.57
C GLU A 19 -12.61 0.52 -0.53
N PHE A 20 -12.19 1.32 0.45
CA PHE A 20 -12.57 2.73 0.50
C PHE A 20 -12.15 3.45 -0.78
N ALA A 21 -10.89 3.27 -1.18
CA ALA A 21 -10.37 3.91 -2.39
C ALA A 21 -11.09 3.43 -3.64
N LEU A 22 -11.32 2.12 -3.73
CA LEU A 22 -11.95 1.51 -4.90
C LEU A 22 -13.39 1.98 -5.09
N VAL A 23 -14.18 1.99 -4.02
CA VAL A 23 -15.58 2.44 -4.08
C VAL A 23 -15.66 3.89 -4.50
N ASN A 24 -14.84 4.75 -3.91
CA ASN A 24 -14.86 6.18 -4.24
C ASN A 24 -14.38 6.44 -5.67
N LEU A 25 -13.42 5.67 -6.15
CA LEU A 25 -12.95 5.77 -7.53
C LEU A 25 -14.06 5.38 -8.51
N LYS A 26 -14.74 4.27 -8.26
CA LYS A 26 -15.82 3.77 -9.11
C LYS A 26 -17.02 4.71 -9.13
N GLU A 27 -17.30 5.39 -8.02
CA GLU A 27 -18.39 6.36 -7.92
C GLU A 27 -18.01 7.71 -8.53
N GLY A 28 -16.78 7.88 -8.99
CA GLY A 28 -16.34 9.12 -9.62
C GLY A 28 -16.26 10.31 -8.67
N LYS A 29 -15.93 10.05 -7.41
CA LYS A 29 -15.77 11.13 -6.44
C LYS A 29 -14.62 12.06 -6.82
N PRO A 30 -14.74 13.37 -6.57
CA PRO A 30 -13.77 14.36 -7.05
C PRO A 30 -12.46 14.42 -6.25
N PHE A 31 -12.39 13.80 -5.09
CA PHE A 31 -11.19 13.86 -4.23
C PHE A 31 -10.18 12.78 -4.62
N VAL A 32 -9.66 12.88 -5.84
CA VAL A 32 -8.77 11.88 -6.44
C VAL A 32 -7.47 11.72 -5.66
N ALA A 33 -6.93 12.83 -5.15
CA ALA A 33 -5.70 12.79 -4.34
C ALA A 33 -5.88 11.90 -3.10
N LEU A 34 -7.01 12.03 -2.41
CA LEU A 34 -7.31 11.23 -1.23
C LEU A 34 -7.49 9.75 -1.58
N ILE A 35 -8.11 9.48 -2.71
CA ILE A 35 -8.28 8.11 -3.22
C ILE A 35 -6.88 7.49 -3.42
N CYS A 36 -6.00 8.19 -4.11
CA CYS A 36 -4.63 7.72 -4.34
C CYS A 36 -3.88 7.50 -3.02
N PHE A 37 -4.06 8.40 -2.06
CA PHE A 37 -3.45 8.26 -0.73
C PHE A 37 -3.91 6.96 -0.05
N HIS A 38 -5.18 6.62 -0.14
CA HIS A 38 -5.68 5.39 0.49
C HIS A 38 -5.18 4.13 -0.21
N PHE A 39 -4.91 4.18 -1.53
CA PHE A 39 -4.24 3.08 -2.19
C PHE A 39 -2.80 2.91 -1.67
N HIS A 40 -2.10 4.03 -1.43
CA HIS A 40 -0.79 3.99 -0.78
C HIS A 40 -0.89 3.35 0.60
N GLN A 41 -1.87 3.76 1.41
CA GLN A 41 -2.04 3.23 2.77
C GLN A 41 -2.33 1.74 2.77
N SER A 42 -3.09 1.26 1.79
CA SER A 42 -3.35 -0.16 1.64
C SER A 42 -2.06 -0.94 1.42
N ALA A 43 -1.23 -0.48 0.46
CA ALA A 43 0.05 -1.11 0.18
C ALA A 43 0.99 -1.08 1.39
N GLU A 44 1.02 0.04 2.09
CA GLU A 44 1.84 0.17 3.31
C GLU A 44 1.48 -0.89 4.34
N LYS A 45 0.18 -1.07 4.58
CA LYS A 45 -0.29 -2.04 5.58
C LYS A 45 -0.04 -3.47 5.14
N CYS A 46 -0.11 -3.76 3.83
CA CYS A 46 0.27 -5.06 3.31
C CYS A 46 1.73 -5.38 3.60
N LEU A 47 2.63 -4.44 3.30
CA LEU A 47 4.06 -4.63 3.56
C LEU A 47 4.34 -4.79 5.05
N LYS A 48 3.65 -4.03 5.88
CA LYS A 48 3.78 -4.15 7.34
C LYS A 48 3.26 -5.48 7.86
N ALA A 49 2.18 -6.02 7.26
CA ALA A 49 1.69 -7.35 7.59
C ALA A 49 2.77 -8.40 7.36
N TYR A 50 3.47 -8.31 6.23
CA TYR A 50 4.58 -9.21 5.91
C TYR A 50 5.73 -9.07 6.92
N ILE A 51 6.10 -7.84 7.24
CA ILE A 51 7.17 -7.56 8.21
C ILE A 51 6.84 -8.16 9.58
N VAL A 52 5.61 -7.97 10.04
CA VAL A 52 5.17 -8.52 11.33
C VAL A 52 5.12 -10.05 11.27
N ALA A 53 4.60 -10.61 10.18
CA ALA A 53 4.45 -12.05 10.03
C ALA A 53 5.80 -12.79 10.11
N HIS A 54 6.85 -12.18 9.56
CA HIS A 54 8.18 -12.79 9.53
C HIS A 54 9.13 -12.21 10.58
N ASP A 55 8.62 -11.39 11.47
CA ASP A 55 9.39 -10.80 12.58
C ASP A 55 10.66 -10.10 12.09
N LEU A 56 10.50 -9.23 11.09
CA LEU A 56 11.62 -8.57 10.43
C LEU A 56 12.04 -7.23 11.07
N GLY A 57 11.50 -6.92 12.23
CA GLY A 57 11.78 -5.67 12.92
C GLY A 57 10.89 -4.54 12.41
N PHE A 58 9.78 -4.30 13.12
CA PHE A 58 8.81 -3.29 12.74
C PHE A 58 9.41 -1.89 12.82
N ILE A 59 9.18 -1.08 11.78
CA ILE A 59 9.58 0.32 11.73
C ILE A 59 8.35 1.20 11.46
N LYS A 60 8.35 2.39 12.05
CA LYS A 60 7.26 3.36 11.86
C LYS A 60 7.51 4.20 10.61
N SER A 61 7.66 3.55 9.47
CA SER A 61 7.89 4.24 8.21
C SER A 61 6.64 4.20 7.35
N HIS A 62 6.47 5.22 6.52
CA HIS A 62 5.44 5.27 5.48
C HIS A 62 6.07 5.19 4.09
N ASP A 63 7.38 5.02 4.03
CA ASP A 63 8.14 4.95 2.79
C ASP A 63 8.05 3.54 2.23
N LEU A 64 7.26 3.34 1.18
CA LEU A 64 7.03 2.03 0.60
C LEU A 64 8.31 1.36 0.07
N PRO A 65 9.19 2.06 -0.66
CA PRO A 65 10.45 1.45 -1.07
C PRO A 65 11.30 0.96 0.10
N ALA A 66 11.34 1.69 1.21
CA ALA A 66 12.08 1.27 2.40
C ALA A 66 11.45 0.03 3.04
N LEU A 67 10.13 -0.03 3.12
CA LEU A 67 9.41 -1.18 3.65
C LEU A 67 9.61 -2.40 2.75
N LEU A 68 9.56 -2.20 1.43
CA LEU A 68 9.78 -3.27 0.48
C LEU A 68 11.18 -3.85 0.60
N LYS A 69 12.18 -3.01 0.82
CA LYS A 69 13.56 -3.45 0.99
C LYS A 69 13.69 -4.44 2.15
N ILE A 70 13.00 -4.16 3.26
CA ILE A 70 12.98 -5.07 4.41
C ILE A 70 12.35 -6.41 4.02
N CYS A 71 11.21 -6.36 3.35
CA CYS A 71 10.50 -7.58 2.90
C CYS A 71 11.35 -8.38 1.91
N ALA A 72 11.99 -7.71 0.95
CA ALA A 72 12.77 -8.35 -0.08
C ALA A 72 14.07 -8.98 0.45
N ALA A 73 14.56 -8.51 1.59
CA ALA A 73 15.69 -9.16 2.25
C ALA A 73 15.32 -10.58 2.71
N LYS A 74 14.05 -10.79 3.07
CA LYS A 74 13.54 -12.11 3.44
C LYS A 74 13.20 -12.93 2.21
N ASP A 75 12.54 -12.32 1.22
CA ASP A 75 12.14 -12.98 -0.03
C ASP A 75 12.52 -12.07 -1.20
N PRO A 76 13.67 -12.34 -1.84
CA PRO A 76 14.14 -11.49 -2.94
C PRO A 76 13.17 -11.36 -4.12
N SER A 77 12.26 -12.31 -4.31
CA SER A 77 11.27 -12.23 -5.40
C SER A 77 10.32 -11.05 -5.24
N LEU A 78 10.17 -10.53 -4.01
CA LEU A 78 9.30 -9.40 -3.75
C LEU A 78 9.79 -8.09 -4.38
N ILE A 79 11.04 -8.05 -4.84
CA ILE A 79 11.58 -6.86 -5.51
C ILE A 79 10.80 -6.54 -6.79
N GLN A 80 10.05 -7.50 -7.33
CA GLN A 80 9.16 -7.26 -8.46
C GLN A 80 8.14 -6.17 -8.20
N LEU A 81 7.84 -5.89 -6.93
CA LEU A 81 6.90 -4.85 -6.53
C LEU A 81 7.51 -3.45 -6.49
N SER A 82 8.81 -3.33 -6.79
CA SER A 82 9.51 -2.05 -6.70
C SER A 82 8.86 -0.93 -7.53
N PRO A 83 8.49 -1.14 -8.80
CA PRO A 83 7.84 -0.09 -9.57
C PRO A 83 6.50 0.35 -8.96
N ASP A 84 5.72 -0.59 -8.42
CA ASP A 84 4.44 -0.29 -7.79
C ASP A 84 4.63 0.53 -6.52
N CYS A 85 5.60 0.14 -5.69
CA CYS A 85 5.90 0.85 -4.45
C CYS A 85 6.43 2.26 -4.72
N GLU A 86 7.29 2.42 -5.72
CA GLU A 86 7.82 3.73 -6.09
C GLU A 86 6.71 4.65 -6.58
N TYR A 87 5.81 4.13 -7.42
CA TYR A 87 4.70 4.93 -7.92
C TYR A 87 3.77 5.37 -6.79
N LEU A 88 3.33 4.43 -5.96
CA LEU A 88 2.42 4.73 -4.85
C LEU A 88 3.04 5.67 -3.83
N ASN A 89 4.36 5.60 -3.66
CA ASN A 89 5.04 6.39 -2.64
C ASN A 89 4.93 7.89 -2.87
N THR A 90 4.72 8.32 -4.12
CA THR A 90 4.56 9.74 -4.43
C THR A 90 3.34 10.34 -3.74
N PHE A 91 2.31 9.53 -3.51
CA PHE A 91 1.04 10.03 -2.98
C PHE A 91 1.07 10.31 -1.48
N TYR A 92 2.02 9.76 -0.75
CA TYR A 92 2.07 9.99 0.68
C TYR A 92 2.33 11.46 1.04
N ILE A 93 3.37 12.05 0.46
CA ILE A 93 3.73 13.42 0.75
C ILE A 93 2.85 14.42 -0.02
N GLU A 94 2.65 14.18 -1.31
CA GLU A 94 1.96 15.11 -2.19
C GLU A 94 0.49 15.29 -1.86
N THR A 95 -0.18 14.28 -1.30
CA THR A 95 -1.60 14.37 -0.99
C THR A 95 -1.89 14.84 0.42
N ARG A 96 -0.96 14.68 1.36
CA ARG A 96 -1.18 15.00 2.77
C ARG A 96 -0.95 16.45 3.13
N TYR A 97 -0.09 17.13 2.39
CA TYR A 97 0.31 18.48 2.73
C TYR A 97 -0.15 19.46 1.66
N PRO A 98 -0.72 20.60 2.06
CA PRO A 98 -0.97 21.65 1.10
C PRO A 98 0.40 22.16 0.60
N VAL A 99 0.56 22.18 -0.71
CA VAL A 99 1.80 22.63 -1.33
C VAL A 99 1.57 24.00 -1.98
N HIS A 100 2.66 24.70 -2.32
CA HIS A 100 2.57 26.00 -2.92
C HIS A 100 1.97 25.96 -4.33
N TRP A 101 2.06 24.83 -4.98
CA TRP A 101 1.45 24.60 -6.29
C TRP A 101 0.31 23.60 -6.13
N PRO A 102 -0.78 23.78 -6.84
CA PRO A 102 -1.86 22.82 -6.82
C PRO A 102 -1.39 21.49 -7.41
N THR A 103 -1.67 20.40 -6.69
CA THR A 103 -1.37 19.06 -7.17
C THR A 103 -2.69 18.45 -7.60
N HIS A 104 -2.82 18.27 -8.91
CA HIS A 104 -4.02 17.68 -9.49
C HIS A 104 -3.70 16.27 -9.98
N PHE A 105 -4.37 15.30 -9.41
CA PHE A 105 -4.25 13.92 -9.85
C PHE A 105 -5.45 13.57 -10.73
N THR A 106 -5.17 12.87 -11.81
CA THR A 106 -6.18 12.46 -12.76
C THR A 106 -6.78 11.12 -12.36
N VAL A 107 -7.95 10.82 -12.94
CA VAL A 107 -8.58 9.50 -12.79
C VAL A 107 -7.66 8.40 -13.30
N ASP A 108 -6.93 8.65 -14.40
CA ASP A 108 -5.97 7.68 -14.93
C ASP A 108 -4.86 7.38 -13.92
N GLU A 109 -4.38 8.40 -13.22
CA GLU A 109 -3.40 8.20 -12.16
C GLU A 109 -3.97 7.38 -11.01
N ALA A 110 -5.23 7.63 -10.64
CA ALA A 110 -5.90 6.84 -9.60
C ALA A 110 -6.11 5.39 -10.04
N GLU A 111 -6.44 5.17 -11.32
CA GLU A 111 -6.55 3.80 -11.86
C GLU A 111 -5.20 3.09 -11.82
N ARG A 112 -4.13 3.79 -12.11
CA ARG A 112 -2.78 3.23 -11.99
C ARG A 112 -2.43 2.93 -10.54
N ALA A 113 -2.82 3.80 -9.62
CA ALA A 113 -2.61 3.59 -8.19
C ALA A 113 -3.37 2.34 -7.73
N ARG A 114 -4.60 2.15 -8.20
CA ARG A 114 -5.39 0.96 -7.90
C ARG A 114 -4.67 -0.30 -8.38
N SER A 115 -4.17 -0.28 -9.61
CA SER A 115 -3.46 -1.42 -10.18
C SER A 115 -2.20 -1.74 -9.38
N SER A 116 -1.43 -0.73 -9.01
CA SER A 116 -0.21 -0.92 -8.21
C SER A 116 -0.52 -1.45 -6.81
N ALA A 117 -1.52 -0.89 -6.14
CA ALA A 117 -1.93 -1.36 -4.82
C ALA A 117 -2.45 -2.79 -4.88
N GLN A 118 -3.20 -3.13 -5.92
CA GLN A 118 -3.70 -4.49 -6.13
C GLN A 118 -2.56 -5.49 -6.31
N SER A 119 -1.52 -5.12 -7.06
CA SER A 119 -0.34 -5.97 -7.23
C SER A 119 0.34 -6.26 -5.91
N VAL A 120 0.55 -5.23 -5.09
CA VAL A 120 1.15 -5.40 -3.76
C VAL A 120 0.28 -6.31 -2.91
N LYS A 121 -1.03 -6.05 -2.88
CA LYS A 121 -1.99 -6.81 -2.09
C LYS A 121 -1.98 -8.30 -2.46
N LEU A 122 -2.09 -8.60 -3.74
CA LEU A 122 -2.16 -10.00 -4.21
C LEU A 122 -0.88 -10.76 -3.94
N VAL A 123 0.27 -10.14 -4.20
CA VAL A 123 1.57 -10.80 -3.99
C VAL A 123 1.81 -11.05 -2.50
N ILE A 124 1.58 -10.05 -1.66
CA ILE A 124 1.80 -10.18 -0.23
C ILE A 124 0.83 -11.18 0.41
N GLU A 125 -0.45 -11.10 0.09
CA GLU A 125 -1.45 -12.03 0.65
C GLU A 125 -1.16 -13.47 0.27
N LYS A 126 -0.73 -13.68 -0.99
CA LYS A 126 -0.32 -15.02 -1.43
C LYS A 126 0.86 -15.53 -0.63
N ASN A 127 1.85 -14.69 -0.37
CA ASN A 127 3.03 -15.06 0.40
C ASN A 127 2.73 -15.29 1.88
N LEU A 128 1.74 -14.60 2.42
CA LEU A 128 1.31 -14.80 3.81
C LEU A 128 0.53 -16.11 3.97
N ASN A 129 -0.06 -16.60 2.90
CA ASN A 129 -0.83 -17.85 2.87
C ASN A 129 -1.88 -17.91 3.98
N LEU A 130 -2.63 -16.84 4.14
CA LEU A 130 -3.75 -16.79 5.08
C LEU A 130 -4.98 -17.39 4.38
N ALA A 131 -5.39 -18.54 4.86
CA ALA A 131 -6.59 -19.20 4.35
C ALA A 131 -7.83 -18.72 5.10
#